data_7406b1bbcfc2249603c568eb80f80314
#
_entry.id   7406b1bbcfc2249603c568eb80f80314
#
_cell.length_a   1.000
_cell.length_b   1.000
_cell.length_c   1.000
_cell.angle_alpha   90.00
_cell.angle_beta   90.00
_cell.angle_gamma   90.00
#
_symmetry.space_group_name_H-M   'P 1'
#
loop_
_entity.id
_entity.type
_entity.pdbx_description
1 polymer ?
#
loop_
_entity_poly.entity_id
_entity_poly.type
_entity_poly.pdbx_seq_one_letter_code
_entity_poly.pdbx_strand_id
1 'polypeptide(L)'
;SNTKKLIKKKKKDKKKKKKKKKKSDVPKSTNECVIGFNSLFEQLKKILDDTPPYNVNQRFGNTAFREWYEKVEKVYEELILSTILKSNPNKNLCLELKSYFLDCFGSGMRIDYGTGHELNFLCILLILFQTKYYTEQDFPAIVLQVFFDYILIVRKIQRTYNLEPAGAHGVWGLDEYHFLPFLLVYNFFSCIFF
;
A
#
# COMPACT_ATOMS: atom_id res chain seq x y z
N SER A 1 4.51 -3.65 42.75
CA SER A 1 4.69 -2.83 41.53
C SER A 1 5.54 -3.50 40.43
N ASN A 2 6.57 -4.28 40.80
CA ASN A 2 7.48 -4.97 39.86
C ASN A 2 6.84 -6.12 39.06
N THR A 3 5.89 -6.84 39.64
CA THR A 3 5.22 -7.98 39.00
C THR A 3 4.35 -7.55 37.81
N LYS A 4 3.66 -6.37 37.88
CA LYS A 4 2.87 -5.84 36.78
C LYS A 4 3.73 -5.40 35.56
N LYS A 5 4.95 -4.90 35.80
CA LYS A 5 5.90 -4.54 34.73
C LYS A 5 6.43 -5.78 34.01
N LEU A 6 6.74 -6.86 34.73
CA LEU A 6 7.18 -8.14 34.18
C LEU A 6 6.11 -8.81 33.32
N ILE A 7 4.85 -8.79 33.76
CA ILE A 7 3.72 -9.33 32.98
C ILE A 7 3.50 -8.55 31.68
N LYS A 8 3.58 -7.20 31.72
CA LYS A 8 3.47 -6.35 30.52
C LYS A 8 4.63 -6.60 29.51
N LYS A 9 5.85 -6.82 30.02
CA LYS A 9 7.01 -7.12 29.17
C LYS A 9 6.86 -8.49 28.50
N LYS A 10 6.48 -9.53 29.23
CA LYS A 10 6.20 -10.87 28.67
C LYS A 10 5.07 -10.89 27.64
N LYS A 11 4.00 -10.07 27.83
CA LYS A 11 2.92 -9.91 26.84
C LYS A 11 3.38 -9.19 25.57
N LYS A 12 4.26 -8.17 25.68
CA LYS A 12 4.86 -7.47 24.52
C LYS A 12 5.80 -8.40 23.73
N ASP A 13 6.60 -9.20 24.42
CA ASP A 13 7.54 -10.14 23.78
C ASP A 13 6.80 -11.30 23.09
N LYS A 14 5.72 -11.81 23.69
CA LYS A 14 4.82 -12.79 23.04
C LYS A 14 4.11 -12.22 21.80
N LYS A 15 3.66 -10.94 21.84
CA LYS A 15 3.08 -10.26 20.67
C LYS A 15 4.12 -10.04 19.56
N LYS A 16 5.37 -9.66 19.92
CA LYS A 16 6.47 -9.52 18.94
C LYS A 16 6.86 -10.86 18.31
N LYS A 17 6.92 -11.95 19.10
CA LYS A 17 7.19 -13.31 18.60
C LYS A 17 6.06 -13.83 17.71
N LYS A 18 4.78 -13.59 18.05
CA LYS A 18 3.62 -13.94 17.17
C LYS A 18 3.61 -13.14 15.87
N LYS A 19 3.98 -11.84 15.90
CA LYS A 19 4.12 -11.04 14.66
C LYS A 19 5.27 -11.51 13.78
N LYS A 20 6.42 -11.92 14.37
CA LYS A 20 7.54 -12.49 13.60
C LYS A 20 7.19 -13.86 13.00
N LYS A 21 6.48 -14.75 13.73
CA LYS A 21 6.04 -16.04 13.17
C LYS A 21 5.06 -15.90 12.01
N LYS A 22 4.11 -14.94 12.05
CA LYS A 22 3.17 -14.71 10.94
C LYS A 22 3.83 -14.17 9.66
N LYS A 23 5.01 -13.57 9.74
CA LYS A 23 5.77 -13.09 8.57
C LYS A 23 6.64 -14.18 7.92
N SER A 24 6.83 -15.34 8.59
CA SER A 24 7.65 -16.46 8.09
C SER A 24 6.91 -17.45 7.21
N ASP A 25 5.57 -17.41 7.20
CA ASP A 25 4.75 -18.39 6.47
C ASP A 25 4.23 -17.87 5.13
N VAL A 26 4.56 -16.63 4.74
CA VAL A 26 4.22 -16.08 3.43
C VAL A 26 5.21 -16.63 2.39
N PRO A 27 4.74 -17.19 1.27
CA PRO A 27 5.62 -17.67 0.20
C PRO A 27 6.54 -16.54 -0.27
N LYS A 28 7.85 -16.73 -0.17
CA LYS A 28 8.82 -15.78 -0.71
C LYS A 28 8.91 -16.00 -2.21
N SER A 29 8.42 -15.07 -2.99
CA SER A 29 8.67 -15.08 -4.43
C SER A 29 10.15 -14.75 -4.71
N THR A 30 10.71 -15.41 -5.71
CA THR A 30 12.02 -15.09 -6.28
C THR A 30 11.91 -14.14 -7.47
N ASN A 31 10.69 -13.79 -7.88
CA ASN A 31 10.41 -12.89 -8.98
C ASN A 31 10.87 -11.47 -8.67
N GLU A 32 11.69 -10.90 -9.54
CA GLU A 32 12.30 -9.58 -9.33
C GLU A 32 11.28 -8.44 -9.26
N CYS A 33 10.18 -8.52 -10.03
CA CYS A 33 9.10 -7.55 -9.97
C CYS A 33 8.43 -7.57 -8.59
N VAL A 34 8.14 -8.76 -8.05
CA VAL A 34 7.56 -8.92 -6.70
C VAL A 34 8.49 -8.38 -5.62
N ILE A 35 9.78 -8.68 -5.72
CA ILE A 35 10.80 -8.14 -4.81
C ILE A 35 10.92 -6.62 -4.96
N GLY A 36 10.79 -6.10 -6.18
CA GLY A 36 10.81 -4.69 -6.50
C GLY A 36 9.77 -3.88 -5.75
N PHE A 37 8.57 -4.43 -5.54
CA PHE A 37 7.54 -3.77 -4.73
C PHE A 37 7.97 -3.50 -3.28
N ASN A 38 8.75 -4.39 -2.67
CA ASN A 38 9.28 -4.14 -1.32
C ASN A 38 10.21 -2.91 -1.32
N SER A 39 11.11 -2.84 -2.30
CA SER A 39 12.01 -1.69 -2.44
C SER A 39 11.25 -0.40 -2.72
N LEU A 40 10.24 -0.46 -3.59
CA LEU A 40 9.33 0.64 -3.88
C LEU A 40 8.67 1.19 -2.59
N PHE A 41 8.02 0.31 -1.83
CA PHE A 41 7.32 0.73 -0.61
C PHE A 41 8.26 1.28 0.46
N GLU A 42 9.48 0.76 0.58
CA GLU A 42 10.47 1.33 1.51
C GLU A 42 10.92 2.73 1.07
N GLN A 43 11.08 2.99 -0.24
CA GLN A 43 11.41 4.32 -0.74
C GLN A 43 10.24 5.30 -0.53
N LEU A 44 9.00 4.89 -0.80
CA LEU A 44 7.81 5.71 -0.51
C LEU A 44 7.66 6.04 0.97
N LYS A 45 8.00 5.09 1.87
CA LYS A 45 8.01 5.34 3.33
C LYS A 45 9.05 6.37 3.72
N LYS A 46 10.23 6.37 3.09
CA LYS A 46 11.26 7.40 3.33
C LYS A 46 10.74 8.78 2.93
N ILE A 47 10.17 8.91 1.72
CA ILE A 47 9.58 10.18 1.27
C ILE A 47 8.48 10.64 2.23
N LEU A 48 7.69 9.70 2.78
CA LEU A 48 6.65 9.99 3.77
C LEU A 48 7.24 10.50 5.09
N ASP A 49 8.31 9.86 5.57
CA ASP A 49 8.99 10.26 6.81
C ASP A 49 9.70 11.62 6.65
N ASP A 50 10.16 11.96 5.43
CA ASP A 50 10.77 13.24 5.05
C ASP A 50 9.73 14.35 4.73
N THR A 51 8.44 14.04 4.85
CA THR A 51 7.35 15.00 4.61
C THR A 51 6.34 14.93 5.78
N PRO A 52 6.71 15.43 6.96
CA PRO A 52 5.83 15.39 8.12
C PRO A 52 4.57 16.24 7.90
N PRO A 53 3.44 15.88 8.56
CA PRO A 53 2.23 16.69 8.48
C PRO A 53 2.47 18.08 9.06
N TYR A 54 1.84 19.10 8.47
CA TYR A 54 1.89 20.45 9.02
C TYR A 54 1.18 20.50 10.38
N ASN A 55 1.82 21.20 11.32
CA ASN A 55 1.26 21.38 12.66
C ASN A 55 0.24 22.54 12.67
N VAL A 56 -0.85 22.37 11.91
CA VAL A 56 -1.96 23.31 11.82
C VAL A 56 -3.28 22.59 12.01
N ASN A 57 -4.19 23.23 12.71
CA ASN A 57 -5.55 22.69 12.90
C ASN A 57 -6.30 22.83 11.56
N GLN A 58 -6.29 21.77 10.76
CA GLN A 58 -7.00 21.71 9.46
C GLN A 58 -8.32 20.99 9.65
N ARG A 59 -9.39 21.56 9.12
CA ARG A 59 -10.74 20.98 9.19
C ARG A 59 -10.86 19.73 8.32
N PHE A 60 -10.15 19.68 7.20
CA PHE A 60 -10.17 18.60 6.21
C PHE A 60 -8.73 18.27 5.86
N GLY A 61 -8.33 17.01 5.99
CA GLY A 61 -7.04 16.48 5.59
C GLY A 61 -5.82 17.41 5.79
N ASN A 62 -4.63 16.89 5.84
CA ASN A 62 -3.42 17.71 5.97
C ASN A 62 -2.81 18.01 4.60
N THR A 63 -2.67 19.30 4.27
CA THR A 63 -2.17 19.74 2.96
C THR A 63 -0.72 19.36 2.68
N ALA A 64 0.06 18.93 3.68
CA ALA A 64 1.38 18.33 3.45
C ALA A 64 1.32 17.06 2.57
N PHE A 65 0.15 16.44 2.43
CA PHE A 65 -0.06 15.33 1.49
C PHE A 65 0.22 15.75 0.03
N ARG A 66 -0.10 17.00 -0.34
CA ARG A 66 0.21 17.52 -1.69
C ARG A 66 1.71 17.57 -1.94
N GLU A 67 2.48 18.01 -0.95
CA GLU A 67 3.94 18.03 -1.04
C GLU A 67 4.51 16.62 -1.17
N TRP A 68 4.01 15.66 -0.40
CA TRP A 68 4.38 14.26 -0.53
C TRP A 68 4.06 13.72 -1.92
N TYR A 69 2.86 13.99 -2.43
CA TYR A 69 2.41 13.57 -3.75
C TYR A 69 3.30 14.12 -4.86
N GLU A 70 3.63 15.41 -4.82
CA GLU A 70 4.54 16.06 -5.77
C GLU A 70 5.97 15.49 -5.71
N LYS A 71 6.47 15.19 -4.51
CA LYS A 71 7.78 14.53 -4.35
C LYS A 71 7.79 13.14 -5.00
N VAL A 72 6.74 12.36 -4.80
CA VAL A 72 6.59 11.03 -5.42
C VAL A 72 6.50 11.16 -6.94
N GLU A 73 5.72 12.11 -7.45
CA GLU A 73 5.60 12.34 -8.89
C GLU A 73 6.93 12.70 -9.54
N LYS A 74 7.73 13.54 -8.90
CA LYS A 74 9.06 13.96 -9.40
C LYS A 74 10.04 12.79 -9.55
N VAL A 75 10.00 11.81 -8.67
CA VAL A 75 10.90 10.65 -8.68
C VAL A 75 10.28 9.41 -9.32
N TYR A 76 9.06 9.50 -9.81
CA TYR A 76 8.25 8.38 -10.28
C TYR A 76 8.99 7.49 -11.29
N GLU A 77 9.51 8.08 -12.39
CA GLU A 77 10.12 7.32 -13.48
C GLU A 77 11.34 6.54 -12.99
N GLU A 78 12.24 7.19 -12.28
CA GLU A 78 13.42 6.56 -11.69
C GLU A 78 13.02 5.46 -10.72
N LEU A 79 12.03 5.75 -9.87
CA LEU A 79 11.53 4.83 -8.86
C LEU A 79 10.99 3.54 -9.48
N ILE A 80 10.13 3.62 -10.50
CA ILE A 80 9.52 2.46 -11.14
C ILE A 80 10.54 1.66 -11.96
N LEU A 81 11.39 2.35 -12.74
CA LEU A 81 12.41 1.68 -13.54
C LEU A 81 13.49 0.99 -12.69
N SER A 82 13.82 1.54 -11.52
CA SER A 82 14.82 0.94 -10.63
C SER A 82 14.27 -0.15 -9.71
N THR A 83 12.95 -0.29 -9.59
CA THR A 83 12.29 -1.24 -8.68
C THR A 83 11.50 -2.29 -9.43
N ILE A 84 10.26 -1.97 -9.83
CA ILE A 84 9.31 -2.93 -10.40
C ILE A 84 9.73 -3.38 -11.81
N LEU A 85 10.20 -2.45 -12.65
CA LEU A 85 10.60 -2.71 -14.02
C LEU A 85 12.10 -2.95 -14.17
N LYS A 86 12.82 -3.22 -13.09
CA LYS A 86 14.29 -3.34 -13.07
C LYS A 86 14.82 -4.45 -13.98
N SER A 87 14.16 -5.61 -14.00
CA SER A 87 14.57 -6.77 -14.80
C SER A 87 14.37 -6.59 -16.31
N ASN A 88 13.38 -5.78 -16.69
CA ASN A 88 13.07 -5.48 -18.09
C ASN A 88 12.59 -4.03 -18.20
N PRO A 89 13.50 -3.03 -18.21
CA PRO A 89 13.14 -1.62 -18.25
C PRO A 89 12.37 -1.27 -19.52
N ASN A 90 11.13 -0.77 -19.34
CA ASN A 90 10.26 -0.36 -20.44
C ASN A 90 9.65 1.03 -20.13
N LYS A 91 10.15 2.05 -20.84
CA LYS A 91 9.72 3.44 -20.65
C LYS A 91 8.25 3.68 -21.05
N ASN A 92 7.78 3.00 -22.10
CA ASN A 92 6.39 3.15 -22.53
C ASN A 92 5.43 2.57 -21.49
N LEU A 93 5.77 1.39 -20.94
CA LEU A 93 5.01 0.81 -19.83
C LEU A 93 5.10 1.68 -18.58
N CYS A 94 6.26 2.23 -18.27
CA CYS A 94 6.42 3.16 -17.15
C CYS A 94 5.52 4.39 -17.33
N LEU A 95 5.43 4.94 -18.54
CA LEU A 95 4.54 6.07 -18.84
C LEU A 95 3.06 5.69 -18.67
N GLU A 96 2.66 4.52 -19.17
CA GLU A 96 1.28 3.99 -19.02
C GLU A 96 0.90 3.80 -17.56
N LEU A 97 1.80 3.28 -16.74
CA LEU A 97 1.54 3.05 -15.31
C LEU A 97 1.45 4.33 -14.49
N LYS A 98 1.92 5.49 -14.99
CA LYS A 98 2.07 6.71 -14.19
C LYS A 98 0.77 7.18 -13.56
N SER A 99 -0.30 7.26 -14.32
CA SER A 99 -1.61 7.73 -13.82
C SER A 99 -2.17 6.81 -12.75
N TYR A 100 -2.17 5.50 -13.00
CA TYR A 100 -2.62 4.52 -12.02
C TYR A 100 -1.79 4.55 -10.74
N PHE A 101 -0.46 4.71 -10.89
CA PHE A 101 0.45 4.73 -9.74
C PHE A 101 0.25 5.95 -8.85
N LEU A 102 0.15 7.12 -9.42
CA LEU A 102 -0.08 8.33 -8.64
C LEU A 102 -1.44 8.30 -7.95
N ASP A 103 -2.48 7.91 -8.68
CA ASP A 103 -3.83 7.84 -8.15
C ASP A 103 -4.03 6.73 -7.11
N CYS A 104 -3.22 5.66 -7.11
CA CYS A 104 -3.43 4.58 -6.15
C CYS A 104 -3.13 4.95 -4.69
N PHE A 105 -2.53 6.10 -4.42
CA PHE A 105 -2.27 6.59 -3.06
C PHE A 105 -3.24 7.67 -2.58
N GLY A 106 -4.21 8.06 -3.41
CA GLY A 106 -5.20 9.09 -3.11
C GLY A 106 -5.08 10.32 -4.02
N SER A 107 -5.99 11.26 -3.86
CA SER A 107 -6.02 12.50 -4.65
C SER A 107 -5.27 13.62 -3.95
N GLY A 108 -4.15 14.06 -4.50
CA GLY A 108 -3.42 15.24 -4.01
C GLY A 108 -4.26 16.53 -4.05
N MET A 109 -5.22 16.62 -4.96
CA MET A 109 -6.12 17.77 -5.04
C MET A 109 -7.16 17.76 -3.91
N ARG A 110 -7.86 16.63 -3.70
CA ARG A 110 -8.95 16.51 -2.72
C ARG A 110 -8.50 16.13 -1.33
N ILE A 111 -7.27 15.60 -1.18
CA ILE A 111 -6.71 15.08 0.06
C ILE A 111 -7.62 13.95 0.62
N ASP A 112 -8.03 13.06 -0.27
CA ASP A 112 -8.93 11.94 0.01
C ASP A 112 -8.36 10.61 -0.50
N TYR A 113 -8.91 9.51 0.02
CA TYR A 113 -8.64 8.17 -0.44
C TYR A 113 -9.91 7.32 -0.36
N GLY A 114 -10.10 6.42 -1.32
CA GLY A 114 -11.24 5.49 -1.32
C GLY A 114 -11.04 4.31 -2.27
N THR A 115 -12.10 3.53 -2.45
CA THR A 115 -12.09 2.29 -3.23
C THR A 115 -11.65 2.46 -4.69
N GLY A 116 -11.90 3.63 -5.30
CA GLY A 116 -11.41 3.95 -6.65
C GLY A 116 -9.89 4.04 -6.72
N HIS A 117 -9.26 4.62 -5.70
CA HIS A 117 -7.81 4.67 -5.59
C HIS A 117 -7.21 3.27 -5.36
N GLU A 118 -7.85 2.44 -4.54
CA GLU A 118 -7.47 1.05 -4.34
C GLU A 118 -7.55 0.24 -5.65
N LEU A 119 -8.58 0.48 -6.48
CA LEU A 119 -8.73 -0.15 -7.79
C LEU A 119 -7.58 0.20 -8.74
N ASN A 120 -7.06 1.44 -8.71
CA ASN A 120 -5.89 1.81 -9.50
C ASN A 120 -4.66 0.95 -9.18
N PHE A 121 -4.45 0.57 -7.92
CA PHE A 121 -3.38 -0.37 -7.58
C PHE A 121 -3.62 -1.76 -8.18
N LEU A 122 -4.86 -2.25 -8.19
CA LEU A 122 -5.19 -3.52 -8.86
C LEU A 122 -4.95 -3.45 -10.37
N CYS A 123 -5.24 -2.31 -11.01
CA CYS A 123 -4.93 -2.08 -12.43
C CYS A 123 -3.42 -2.18 -12.72
N ILE A 124 -2.58 -1.62 -11.85
CA ILE A 124 -1.10 -1.78 -11.96
C ILE A 124 -0.73 -3.27 -11.93
N LEU A 125 -1.26 -4.02 -10.96
CA LEU A 125 -0.98 -5.44 -10.85
C LEU A 125 -1.44 -6.19 -12.10
N LEU A 126 -2.64 -5.89 -12.62
CA LEU A 126 -3.17 -6.53 -13.84
C LEU A 126 -2.29 -6.23 -15.06
N ILE A 127 -1.88 -4.97 -15.26
CA ILE A 127 -1.03 -4.57 -16.38
C ILE A 127 0.32 -5.31 -16.32
N LEU A 128 0.95 -5.38 -15.14
CA LEU A 128 2.20 -6.10 -14.96
C LEU A 128 2.07 -7.61 -15.20
N PHE A 129 0.94 -8.20 -14.86
CA PHE A 129 0.64 -9.59 -15.18
C PHE A 129 0.49 -9.81 -16.69
N GLN A 130 -0.32 -8.98 -17.37
CA GLN A 130 -0.54 -9.06 -18.81
C GLN A 130 0.75 -8.85 -19.60
N THR A 131 1.63 -7.98 -19.11
CA THR A 131 2.94 -7.70 -19.72
C THR A 131 4.05 -8.67 -19.26
N LYS A 132 3.69 -9.72 -18.51
CA LYS A 132 4.58 -10.83 -18.12
C LYS A 132 5.73 -10.46 -17.19
N TYR A 133 5.58 -9.40 -16.36
CA TYR A 133 6.55 -9.11 -15.30
C TYR A 133 6.45 -10.11 -14.14
N TYR A 134 5.31 -10.76 -13.98
CA TYR A 134 5.11 -11.90 -13.09
C TYR A 134 4.06 -12.86 -13.68
N THR A 135 3.95 -14.04 -13.10
CA THR A 135 3.10 -15.15 -13.58
C THR A 135 2.10 -15.58 -12.51
N GLU A 136 1.21 -16.52 -12.84
CA GLU A 136 0.24 -17.10 -11.90
C GLU A 136 0.90 -17.73 -10.67
N GLN A 137 2.12 -18.25 -10.82
CA GLN A 137 2.89 -18.82 -9.70
C GLN A 137 3.22 -17.78 -8.62
N ASP A 138 3.25 -16.49 -8.99
CA ASP A 138 3.53 -15.38 -8.08
C ASP A 138 2.28 -14.86 -7.38
N PHE A 139 1.06 -15.26 -7.78
CA PHE A 139 -0.19 -14.75 -7.22
C PHE A 139 -0.27 -14.84 -5.68
N PRO A 140 0.15 -15.92 -5.02
CA PRO A 140 0.15 -15.95 -3.57
C PRO A 140 1.02 -14.84 -2.94
N ALA A 141 2.19 -14.55 -3.54
CA ALA A 141 3.06 -13.48 -3.08
C ALA A 141 2.50 -12.09 -3.40
N ILE A 142 1.88 -11.92 -4.58
CA ILE A 142 1.19 -10.67 -4.96
C ILE A 142 0.09 -10.34 -3.95
N VAL A 143 -0.76 -11.30 -3.60
CA VAL A 143 -1.90 -11.06 -2.69
C VAL A 143 -1.43 -10.93 -1.24
N LEU A 144 -0.63 -11.87 -0.76
CA LEU A 144 -0.31 -11.98 0.67
C LEU A 144 0.85 -11.05 1.11
N GLN A 145 1.66 -10.58 0.16
CA GLN A 145 2.79 -9.71 0.45
C GLN A 145 2.60 -8.34 -0.21
N VAL A 146 2.55 -8.26 -1.55
CA VAL A 146 2.54 -6.98 -2.26
C VAL A 146 1.28 -6.17 -1.94
N PHE A 147 0.10 -6.77 -2.09
CA PHE A 147 -1.16 -6.09 -1.80
C PHE A 147 -1.30 -5.77 -0.30
N PHE A 148 -0.87 -6.67 0.57
CA PHE A 148 -0.89 -6.42 2.01
C PHE A 148 0.04 -5.25 2.40
N ASP A 149 1.26 -5.19 1.85
CA ASP A 149 2.21 -4.09 2.13
C ASP A 149 1.71 -2.77 1.52
N TYR A 150 1.03 -2.80 0.37
CA TYR A 150 0.31 -1.64 -0.18
C TYR A 150 -0.74 -1.12 0.81
N ILE A 151 -1.59 -1.98 1.36
CA ILE A 151 -2.58 -1.58 2.38
C ILE A 151 -1.90 -0.95 3.60
N LEU A 152 -0.75 -1.48 4.02
CA LEU A 152 -0.03 -0.94 5.17
C LEU A 152 0.51 0.48 4.91
N ILE A 153 1.08 0.72 3.72
CA ILE A 153 1.59 2.06 3.39
C ILE A 153 0.45 3.07 3.21
N VAL A 154 -0.61 2.69 2.53
CA VAL A 154 -1.79 3.56 2.36
C VAL A 154 -2.39 3.94 3.72
N ARG A 155 -2.55 2.98 4.63
CA ARG A 155 -3.00 3.26 6.00
C ARG A 155 -2.05 4.18 6.78
N LYS A 156 -0.75 4.09 6.52
CA LYS A 156 0.23 5.03 7.09
C LYS A 156 0.01 6.43 6.53
N ILE A 157 -0.17 6.57 5.21
CA ILE A 157 -0.47 7.85 4.53
C ILE A 157 -1.77 8.45 5.06
N GLN A 158 -2.87 7.69 5.10
CA GLN A 158 -4.16 8.12 5.62
C GLN A 158 -4.05 8.71 7.03
N ARG A 159 -3.34 8.02 7.92
CA ARG A 159 -3.16 8.46 9.32
C ARG A 159 -2.21 9.64 9.46
N THR A 160 -1.17 9.69 8.63
CA THR A 160 -0.17 10.78 8.69
C THR A 160 -0.78 12.10 8.24
N TYR A 161 -1.59 12.06 7.18
CA TYR A 161 -2.16 13.28 6.59
C TYR A 161 -3.66 13.44 6.85
N ASN A 162 -4.26 12.56 7.64
CA ASN A 162 -5.68 12.58 7.94
C ASN A 162 -6.54 12.68 6.67
N LEU A 163 -6.28 11.77 5.68
CA LEU A 163 -7.01 11.78 4.43
C LEU A 163 -8.50 11.53 4.66
N GLU A 164 -9.34 12.28 3.98
CA GLU A 164 -10.79 12.09 4.01
C GLU A 164 -11.20 10.86 3.18
N PRO A 165 -12.30 10.15 3.55
CA PRO A 165 -12.85 9.10 2.69
C PRO A 165 -13.38 9.69 1.38
N ALA A 166 -12.93 9.16 0.25
CA ALA A 166 -13.42 9.60 -1.06
C ALA A 166 -14.87 9.11 -1.27
N GLY A 167 -15.74 10.00 -1.77
CA GLY A 167 -17.16 9.69 -1.99
C GLY A 167 -18.01 9.68 -0.72
N ALA A 168 -17.54 10.33 0.35
CA ALA A 168 -18.29 10.47 1.60
C ALA A 168 -19.70 11.01 1.37
N HIS A 169 -20.70 10.32 1.93
CA HIS A 169 -22.11 10.71 1.87
C HIS A 169 -22.59 11.40 3.15
N GLY A 170 -21.67 11.92 3.95
CA GLY A 170 -21.94 12.54 5.23
C GLY A 170 -22.45 11.54 6.28
N VAL A 171 -23.30 12.00 7.19
CA VAL A 171 -23.81 11.16 8.28
C VAL A 171 -24.73 10.01 7.86
N TRP A 172 -25.13 9.96 6.60
CA TRP A 172 -26.06 8.98 6.05
C TRP A 172 -25.37 7.88 5.25
N GLY A 173 -24.07 7.92 5.05
CA GLY A 173 -23.31 6.97 4.29
C GLY A 173 -22.25 6.24 5.14
N LEU A 174 -21.87 5.05 4.69
CA LEU A 174 -20.68 4.37 5.19
C LEU A 174 -19.47 4.87 4.38
N ASP A 175 -18.50 5.45 5.08
CA ASP A 175 -17.27 5.94 4.49
C ASP A 175 -16.25 4.81 4.44
N GLU A 176 -16.01 4.26 3.25
CA GLU A 176 -15.12 3.12 3.06
C GLU A 176 -13.81 3.55 2.37
N TYR A 177 -12.70 3.28 3.02
CA TYR A 177 -11.37 3.46 2.41
C TYR A 177 -10.97 2.28 1.52
N HIS A 178 -11.38 1.05 1.85
CA HIS A 178 -10.94 -0.19 1.22
C HIS A 178 -12.09 -1.16 0.99
N PHE A 179 -12.11 -1.79 -0.18
CA PHE A 179 -13.07 -2.84 -0.53
C PHE A 179 -12.38 -4.16 -0.93
N LEU A 180 -11.28 -4.11 -1.65
CA LEU A 180 -10.59 -5.30 -2.17
C LEU A 180 -10.16 -6.31 -1.11
N PRO A 181 -9.77 -5.94 0.12
CA PRO A 181 -9.49 -6.94 1.16
C PRO A 181 -10.66 -7.88 1.45
N PHE A 182 -11.90 -7.38 1.41
CA PHE A 182 -13.10 -8.20 1.62
C PHE A 182 -13.35 -9.14 0.45
N LEU A 183 -13.16 -8.66 -0.78
CA LEU A 183 -13.30 -9.47 -2.00
C LEU A 183 -12.25 -10.59 -2.04
N LEU A 184 -11.00 -10.30 -1.72
CA LEU A 184 -9.92 -11.28 -1.69
C LEU A 184 -10.15 -12.35 -0.62
N VAL A 185 -10.62 -11.96 0.56
CA VAL A 185 -10.97 -12.88 1.65
C VAL A 185 -12.13 -13.77 1.24
N TYR A 186 -13.18 -13.22 0.65
CA TYR A 186 -14.34 -13.99 0.16
C TYR A 186 -13.94 -15.04 -0.87
N ASN A 187 -13.16 -14.67 -1.88
CA ASN A 187 -12.70 -15.61 -2.90
C ASN A 187 -11.78 -16.70 -2.32
N PHE A 188 -10.92 -16.35 -1.36
CA PHE A 188 -10.07 -17.31 -0.67
C PHE A 188 -10.90 -18.37 0.07
N PHE A 189 -11.92 -17.97 0.81
CA PHE A 189 -12.83 -18.90 1.48
C PHE A 189 -13.66 -19.71 0.49
N SER A 190 -14.14 -19.12 -0.60
CA SER A 190 -14.88 -19.85 -1.64
C SER A 190 -14.04 -20.96 -2.27
N CYS A 191 -12.75 -20.73 -2.53
CA CYS A 191 -11.84 -21.75 -3.06
C CYS A 191 -11.51 -22.88 -2.06
N ILE A 192 -11.73 -22.67 -0.75
CA ILE A 192 -11.48 -23.70 0.27
C ILE A 192 -12.74 -24.59 0.47
N PHE A 193 -13.94 -24.05 0.26
CA PHE A 193 -15.19 -24.72 0.55
C PHE A 193 -15.90 -25.32 -0.70
N PHE A 194 -15.37 -25.11 -1.88
CA PHE A 194 -15.80 -25.75 -3.14
C PHE A 194 -14.61 -26.41 -3.86
#